data_a2c7a0d5c9dd02db3b01adc72bcc8a22
#
_entry.id   a2c7a0d5c9dd02db3b01adc72bcc8a22
#
_cell.length_a   1.000
_cell.length_b   1.000
_cell.length_c   1.000
_cell.angle_alpha   90.00
_cell.angle_beta   90.00
_cell.angle_gamma   90.00
#
_symmetry.space_group_name_H-M   'P 1'
#
loop_
_entity.id
_entity.type
_entity.pdbx_description
1 polymer ?
#
loop_
_entity_poly.entity_id
_entity_poly.type
_entity_poly.pdbx_seq_one_letter_code
_entity_poly.pdbx_strand_id
1 'polypeptide(L)'
;LDKQTIVIYRNYSPKGMDENLIIKIKNYCHKKKLKVILSNNVKLAIKLNLDGVYIPSFNKNFSHLNYSLNKKFKIIGSAHNIKEIRIKEVQKMENIFLSSLFKRNKNYLGLNKFKLLSKLTKKKFIALGGISKKNINF
;
A
#
# COMPACT_ATOMS: atom_id res chain seq x y z
N LEU A 1 18.16 -7.09 -1.63
CA LEU A 1 17.09 -6.22 -1.17
C LEU A 1 17.51 -5.63 0.18
N ASP A 2 17.26 -4.31 0.34
CA ASP A 2 17.50 -3.62 1.60
C ASP A 2 16.60 -4.20 2.71
N LYS A 3 17.11 -4.24 3.96
CA LYS A 3 16.37 -4.68 5.17
C LYS A 3 15.08 -3.87 5.42
N GLN A 4 14.95 -2.70 4.81
CA GLN A 4 13.74 -1.86 4.86
C GLN A 4 12.70 -2.21 3.77
N THR A 5 13.00 -3.16 2.89
CA THR A 5 12.09 -3.56 1.81
C THR A 5 10.82 -4.20 2.36
N ILE A 6 9.70 -3.77 1.82
CA ILE A 6 8.38 -4.34 2.11
C ILE A 6 7.88 -5.07 0.87
N VAL A 7 7.48 -6.31 1.02
CA VAL A 7 6.85 -7.11 -0.03
C VAL A 7 5.34 -7.02 0.11
N ILE A 8 4.64 -6.60 -0.94
CA ILE A 8 3.18 -6.52 -0.96
C ILE A 8 2.64 -7.67 -1.80
N TYR A 9 2.00 -8.66 -1.16
CA TYR A 9 1.31 -9.72 -1.87
C TYR A 9 -0.08 -9.26 -2.32
N ARG A 10 -0.31 -9.28 -3.63
CA ARG A 10 -1.58 -8.86 -4.26
C ARG A 10 -2.15 -10.00 -5.08
N ASN A 11 -3.33 -10.46 -4.69
CA ASN A 11 -4.12 -11.37 -5.49
C ASN A 11 -5.60 -10.98 -5.38
N TYR A 12 -6.22 -10.65 -6.49
CA TYR A 12 -7.64 -10.32 -6.60
C TYR A 12 -8.39 -11.36 -7.42
N SER A 13 -7.84 -12.57 -7.51
CA SER A 13 -8.50 -13.68 -8.20
C SER A 13 -9.83 -14.04 -7.53
N PRO A 14 -10.88 -14.36 -8.30
CA PRO A 14 -12.14 -14.90 -7.76
C PRO A 14 -11.98 -16.19 -6.96
N LYS A 15 -10.91 -16.96 -7.23
CA LYS A 15 -10.56 -18.18 -6.49
C LYS A 15 -10.08 -17.92 -5.05
N GLY A 16 -9.94 -16.64 -4.68
CA GLY A 16 -9.48 -16.25 -3.36
C GLY A 16 -7.95 -16.28 -3.21
N MET A 17 -7.51 -16.17 -1.97
CA MET A 17 -6.09 -16.15 -1.60
C MET A 17 -5.66 -17.52 -1.09
N ASP A 18 -4.56 -18.03 -1.61
CA ASP A 18 -3.92 -19.27 -1.11
C ASP A 18 -3.15 -18.94 0.17
N GLU A 19 -3.70 -19.35 1.33
CA GLU A 19 -3.08 -19.12 2.64
C GLU A 19 -1.72 -19.84 2.76
N ASN A 20 -1.58 -21.04 2.20
CA ASN A 20 -0.32 -21.79 2.24
C ASN A 20 0.79 -21.08 1.47
N LEU A 21 0.47 -20.51 0.32
CA LEU A 21 1.41 -19.71 -0.45
C LEU A 21 1.82 -18.45 0.31
N ILE A 22 0.86 -17.76 0.94
CA ILE A 22 1.15 -16.56 1.75
C ILE A 22 2.09 -16.90 2.91
N ILE A 23 1.87 -18.03 3.60
CA ILE A 23 2.73 -18.50 4.70
C ILE A 23 4.15 -18.81 4.18
N LYS A 24 4.28 -19.45 3.01
CA LYS A 24 5.59 -19.71 2.39
C LYS A 24 6.33 -18.41 2.08
N ILE A 25 5.63 -17.43 1.48
CA ILE A 25 6.18 -16.10 1.17
C ILE A 25 6.61 -15.39 2.46
N LYS A 26 5.76 -15.38 3.50
CA LYS A 26 6.08 -14.80 4.81
C LYS A 26 7.36 -15.39 5.37
N ASN A 27 7.45 -16.72 5.46
CA ASN A 27 8.60 -17.42 6.04
C ASN A 27 9.90 -17.13 5.27
N TYR A 28 9.83 -17.12 3.93
CA TYR A 28 10.97 -16.74 3.09
C TYR A 28 11.41 -15.30 3.34
N CYS A 29 10.46 -14.34 3.36
CA CYS A 29 10.75 -12.93 3.56
C CYS A 29 11.31 -12.67 4.97
N HIS A 30 10.71 -13.24 6.01
CA HIS A 30 11.17 -13.07 7.39
C HIS A 30 12.58 -13.63 7.62
N LYS A 31 12.95 -14.77 7.00
CA LYS A 31 14.33 -15.26 7.01
C LYS A 31 15.33 -14.24 6.44
N LYS A 32 14.89 -13.40 5.50
CA LYS A 32 15.69 -12.32 4.89
C LYS A 32 15.50 -10.97 5.59
N LYS A 33 14.82 -10.93 6.73
CA LYS A 33 14.46 -9.70 7.49
C LYS A 33 13.65 -8.68 6.68
N LEU A 34 12.85 -9.17 5.72
CA LEU A 34 11.91 -8.38 4.93
C LEU A 34 10.52 -8.44 5.56
N LYS A 35 9.74 -7.36 5.38
CA LYS A 35 8.34 -7.30 5.83
C LYS A 35 7.40 -7.76 4.73
N VAL A 36 6.28 -8.38 5.13
CA VAL A 36 5.24 -8.84 4.21
C VAL A 36 3.90 -8.21 4.56
N ILE A 37 3.29 -7.58 3.57
CA ILE A 37 1.99 -6.92 3.67
C ILE A 37 1.01 -7.62 2.73
N LEU A 38 -0.21 -7.85 3.19
CA LEU A 38 -1.28 -8.44 2.39
C LEU A 38 -2.18 -7.37 1.80
N SER A 39 -2.54 -7.52 0.53
CA SER A 39 -3.47 -6.58 -0.11
C SER A 39 -4.92 -6.94 0.22
N ASN A 40 -5.66 -5.92 0.67
CA ASN A 40 -7.13 -5.88 0.75
C ASN A 40 -7.81 -6.95 1.63
N ASN A 41 -7.07 -7.62 2.52
CA ASN A 41 -7.65 -8.59 3.45
C ASN A 41 -7.02 -8.46 4.84
N VAL A 42 -7.58 -7.56 5.65
CA VAL A 42 -7.09 -7.25 7.00
C VAL A 42 -7.21 -8.45 7.93
N LYS A 43 -8.38 -9.11 7.91
CA LYS A 43 -8.64 -10.29 8.77
C LYS A 43 -7.60 -11.39 8.55
N LEU A 44 -7.32 -11.70 7.28
CA LEU A 44 -6.31 -12.71 6.95
C LEU A 44 -4.89 -12.25 7.28
N ALA A 45 -4.57 -10.97 7.08
CA ALA A 45 -3.26 -10.43 7.46
C ALA A 45 -3.00 -10.57 8.97
N ILE A 46 -4.01 -10.33 9.79
CA ILE A 46 -3.95 -10.52 11.25
C ILE A 46 -3.85 -12.01 11.59
N LYS A 47 -4.74 -12.86 11.02
CA LYS A 47 -4.75 -14.32 11.23
C LYS A 47 -3.38 -14.95 10.96
N LEU A 48 -2.73 -14.54 9.88
CA LEU A 48 -1.42 -15.06 9.47
C LEU A 48 -0.24 -14.32 10.11
N ASN A 49 -0.51 -13.39 11.03
CA ASN A 49 0.53 -12.58 11.72
C ASN A 49 1.52 -11.96 10.71
N LEU A 50 1.00 -11.25 9.72
CA LEU A 50 1.79 -10.50 8.73
C LEU A 50 2.15 -9.12 9.27
N ASP A 51 3.08 -8.43 8.59
CA ASP A 51 3.59 -7.14 9.04
C ASP A 51 2.65 -5.96 8.74
N GLY A 52 1.54 -6.20 8.02
CA GLY A 52 0.58 -5.15 7.71
C GLY A 52 -0.40 -5.49 6.59
N VAL A 53 -1.13 -4.46 6.19
CA VAL A 53 -2.12 -4.52 5.12
C VAL A 53 -1.98 -3.35 4.16
N TYR A 54 -2.19 -3.64 2.87
CA TYR A 54 -2.32 -2.63 1.83
C TYR A 54 -3.78 -2.52 1.42
N ILE A 55 -4.36 -1.32 1.53
CA ILE A 55 -5.76 -1.03 1.19
C ILE A 55 -5.81 -0.22 -0.12
N PRO A 56 -6.22 -0.83 -1.23
CA PRO A 56 -6.25 -0.19 -2.54
C PRO A 56 -7.24 0.97 -2.61
N SER A 57 -7.08 1.82 -3.62
CA SER A 57 -7.88 3.04 -3.82
C SER A 57 -9.38 2.78 -3.95
N PHE A 58 -9.76 1.66 -4.56
CA PHE A 58 -11.16 1.28 -4.73
C PHE A 58 -11.82 0.82 -3.43
N ASN A 59 -11.06 0.36 -2.43
CA ASN A 59 -11.63 -0.04 -1.14
C ASN A 59 -11.89 1.19 -0.27
N LYS A 60 -13.17 1.49 -0.05
CA LYS A 60 -13.66 2.59 0.79
C LYS A 60 -14.17 2.11 2.15
N ASN A 61 -13.99 0.83 2.48
CA ASN A 61 -14.48 0.23 3.73
C ASN A 61 -13.60 0.65 4.92
N PHE A 62 -14.22 0.83 6.07
CA PHE A 62 -13.57 1.24 7.32
C PHE A 62 -13.45 0.10 8.34
N SER A 63 -13.85 -1.12 7.98
CA SER A 63 -13.89 -2.28 8.91
C SER A 63 -12.55 -2.59 9.57
N HIS A 64 -11.42 -2.23 8.94
CA HIS A 64 -10.10 -2.41 9.53
C HIS A 64 -9.88 -1.57 10.80
N LEU A 65 -10.64 -0.49 11.00
CA LEU A 65 -10.57 0.34 12.21
C LEU A 65 -11.17 -0.35 13.44
N ASN A 66 -11.95 -1.43 13.24
CA ASN A 66 -12.54 -2.20 14.33
C ASN A 66 -11.55 -3.20 14.95
N TYR A 67 -10.38 -3.40 14.36
CA TYR A 67 -9.37 -4.31 14.88
C TYR A 67 -8.40 -3.58 15.80
N SER A 68 -8.08 -4.19 16.95
CA SER A 68 -6.97 -3.77 17.79
C SER A 68 -5.65 -4.21 17.16
N LEU A 69 -5.01 -3.30 16.45
CA LEU A 69 -3.75 -3.56 15.75
C LEU A 69 -2.56 -3.17 16.63
N ASN A 70 -1.51 -3.99 16.61
CA ASN A 70 -0.29 -3.62 17.30
C ASN A 70 0.41 -2.44 16.60
N LYS A 71 1.24 -1.70 17.34
CA LYS A 71 1.94 -0.50 16.83
C LYS A 71 2.91 -0.78 15.65
N LYS A 72 3.32 -2.03 15.45
CA LYS A 72 4.23 -2.42 14.36
C LYS A 72 3.49 -2.80 13.09
N PHE A 73 2.18 -3.03 13.17
CA PHE A 73 1.36 -3.42 12.02
C PHE A 73 1.15 -2.23 11.09
N LYS A 74 1.63 -2.34 9.86
CA LYS A 74 1.60 -1.29 8.86
C LYS A 74 0.27 -1.23 8.11
N ILE A 75 -0.31 -0.04 8.01
CA ILE A 75 -1.50 0.19 7.17
C ILE A 75 -1.15 1.18 6.09
N ILE A 76 -1.02 0.70 4.86
CA ILE A 76 -0.64 1.49 3.69
C ILE A 76 -1.80 1.50 2.70
N GLY A 77 -2.09 2.65 2.12
CA GLY A 77 -3.14 2.77 1.12
C GLY A 77 -2.64 3.24 -0.24
N SER A 78 -3.53 3.32 -1.22
CA SER A 78 -3.27 4.02 -2.48
C SER A 78 -4.37 4.98 -2.85
N ALA A 79 -4.02 6.01 -3.60
CA ALA A 79 -4.94 7.02 -4.12
C ALA A 79 -4.44 7.56 -5.47
N HIS A 80 -5.38 8.11 -6.28
CA HIS A 80 -5.11 8.69 -7.59
C HIS A 80 -5.61 10.13 -7.71
N ASN A 81 -6.41 10.58 -6.74
CA ASN A 81 -7.02 11.91 -6.72
C ASN A 81 -7.32 12.36 -5.29
N ILE A 82 -7.75 13.61 -5.14
CA ILE A 82 -8.01 14.21 -3.81
C ILE A 82 -9.13 13.50 -3.05
N LYS A 83 -10.19 13.04 -3.72
CA LYS A 83 -11.31 12.34 -3.06
C LYS A 83 -10.81 11.03 -2.41
N GLU A 84 -9.99 10.27 -3.15
CA GLU A 84 -9.41 9.03 -2.63
C GLU A 84 -8.40 9.30 -1.51
N ILE A 85 -7.60 10.38 -1.59
CA ILE A 85 -6.71 10.81 -0.51
C ILE A 85 -7.51 11.06 0.77
N ARG A 86 -8.62 11.82 0.70
CA ARG A 86 -9.47 12.09 1.87
C ARG A 86 -10.02 10.81 2.49
N ILE A 87 -10.45 9.85 1.68
CA ILE A 87 -10.88 8.52 2.17
C ILE A 87 -9.73 7.83 2.90
N LYS A 88 -8.52 7.83 2.34
CA LYS A 88 -7.33 7.20 2.95
C LYS A 88 -6.90 7.90 4.26
N GLU A 89 -7.11 9.20 4.38
CA GLU A 89 -6.90 9.94 5.64
C GLU A 89 -7.87 9.46 6.73
N VAL A 90 -9.17 9.38 6.43
CA VAL A 90 -10.20 8.89 7.36
C VAL A 90 -9.96 7.41 7.71
N GLN A 91 -9.50 6.61 6.75
CA GLN A 91 -9.06 5.22 6.95
C GLN A 91 -7.76 5.11 7.79
N LYS A 92 -7.18 6.23 8.24
CA LYS A 92 -5.98 6.30 9.09
C LYS A 92 -4.73 5.63 8.47
N MET A 93 -4.58 5.70 7.14
CA MET A 93 -3.37 5.17 6.49
C MET A 93 -2.12 5.87 7.01
N GLU A 94 -1.03 5.10 7.25
CA GLU A 94 0.27 5.66 7.61
C GLU A 94 0.95 6.32 6.41
N ASN A 95 0.91 5.62 5.28
CA ASN A 95 1.47 6.08 4.00
C ASN A 95 0.47 5.84 2.89
N ILE A 96 0.52 6.68 1.86
CA ILE A 96 -0.36 6.57 0.69
C ILE A 96 0.50 6.48 -0.57
N PHE A 97 0.37 5.39 -1.32
CA PHE A 97 0.87 5.34 -2.69
C PHE A 97 0.07 6.28 -3.57
N LEU A 98 0.71 7.31 -4.10
CA LEU A 98 0.09 8.24 -5.02
C LEU A 98 0.57 7.94 -6.44
N SER A 99 -0.33 7.55 -7.31
CA SER A 99 -0.04 7.08 -8.67
C SER A 99 -1.06 7.58 -9.68
N SER A 100 -0.69 7.67 -10.95
CA SER A 100 0.56 7.29 -11.59
C SER A 100 1.41 8.52 -11.86
N LEU A 101 2.67 8.55 -11.41
CA LEU A 101 3.48 9.75 -11.53
C LEU A 101 3.97 9.99 -12.97
N PHE A 102 4.64 9.01 -13.59
CA PHE A 102 5.20 9.13 -14.94
C PHE A 102 4.56 8.20 -15.97
N LYS A 103 3.98 7.07 -15.54
CA LYS A 103 3.30 6.16 -16.45
C LYS A 103 2.00 6.77 -16.96
N ARG A 104 1.93 7.02 -18.27
CA ARG A 104 0.72 7.53 -18.94
C ARG A 104 -0.34 6.43 -19.00
N ASN A 105 -1.35 6.54 -18.15
CA ASN A 105 -2.54 5.71 -18.09
C ASN A 105 -3.72 6.57 -17.58
N LYS A 106 -4.90 5.97 -17.37
CA LYS A 106 -6.09 6.69 -16.86
C LYS A 106 -5.88 7.44 -15.54
N ASN A 107 -4.88 7.05 -14.76
CA ASN A 107 -4.56 7.66 -13.46
C ASN A 107 -3.31 8.55 -13.53
N TYR A 108 -2.86 8.95 -14.72
CA TYR A 108 -1.69 9.78 -14.89
C TYR A 108 -1.82 11.13 -14.19
N LEU A 109 -0.88 11.46 -13.36
CA LEU A 109 -0.83 12.71 -12.59
C LEU A 109 0.14 13.73 -13.19
N GLY A 110 1.33 13.29 -13.57
CA GLY A 110 2.45 14.18 -13.83
C GLY A 110 3.00 14.85 -12.57
N LEU A 111 4.15 15.49 -12.69
CA LEU A 111 4.83 16.09 -11.54
C LEU A 111 4.03 17.22 -10.88
N ASN A 112 3.43 18.10 -11.67
CA ASN A 112 2.73 19.28 -11.14
C ASN A 112 1.53 18.87 -10.29
N LYS A 113 0.68 17.97 -10.80
CA LYS A 113 -0.48 17.48 -10.07
C LYS A 113 -0.08 16.64 -8.86
N PHE A 114 0.98 15.84 -8.98
CA PHE A 114 1.54 15.10 -7.85
C PHE A 114 1.98 16.05 -6.72
N LYS A 115 2.78 17.07 -7.04
CA LYS A 115 3.23 18.10 -6.08
C LYS A 115 2.06 18.85 -5.44
N LEU A 116 1.04 19.20 -6.24
CA LEU A 116 -0.16 19.85 -5.71
C LEU A 116 -0.88 18.95 -4.71
N LEU A 117 -1.18 17.70 -5.09
CA LEU A 117 -1.88 16.76 -4.21
C LEU A 117 -1.08 16.46 -2.94
N SER A 118 0.25 16.37 -3.04
CA SER A 118 1.11 16.10 -1.86
C SER A 118 1.08 17.24 -0.84
N LYS A 119 0.83 18.48 -1.26
CA LYS A 119 0.69 19.64 -0.36
C LYS A 119 -0.67 19.71 0.35
N LEU A 120 -1.69 19.02 -0.17
CA LEU A 120 -3.06 19.09 0.37
C LEU A 120 -3.30 18.18 1.57
N THR A 121 -2.29 17.44 2.02
CA THR A 121 -2.40 16.52 3.17
C THR A 121 -1.10 16.47 3.95
N LYS A 122 -1.21 16.11 5.23
CA LYS A 122 -0.06 15.84 6.12
C LYS A 122 0.42 14.38 6.03
N LYS A 123 -0.24 13.52 5.25
CA LYS A 123 0.14 12.11 5.10
C LYS A 123 1.41 11.98 4.25
N LYS A 124 2.24 10.99 4.59
CA LYS A 124 3.42 10.66 3.80
C LYS A 124 3.01 9.96 2.50
N PHE A 125 3.49 10.45 1.38
CA PHE A 125 3.29 9.82 0.09
C PHE A 125 4.48 8.97 -0.34
N ILE A 126 4.16 7.89 -1.05
CA ILE A 126 5.11 7.09 -1.80
C ILE A 126 4.73 7.25 -3.27
N ALA A 127 5.64 7.82 -4.05
CA ALA A 127 5.43 7.99 -5.49
C ALA A 127 5.45 6.62 -6.18
N LEU A 128 4.49 6.39 -7.10
CA LEU A 128 4.40 5.15 -7.84
C LEU A 128 4.01 5.42 -9.30
N GLY A 129 4.48 4.57 -10.22
CA GLY A 129 4.09 4.56 -11.63
C GLY A 129 5.10 5.22 -12.56
N GLY A 130 5.92 4.39 -13.20
CA GLY A 130 6.90 4.79 -14.20
C GLY A 130 8.19 5.41 -13.65
N ILE A 131 8.48 5.22 -12.36
CA ILE A 131 9.73 5.69 -11.75
C ILE A 131 10.89 4.82 -12.23
N SER A 132 11.98 5.45 -12.64
CA SER A 132 13.20 4.83 -13.13
C SER A 132 14.42 5.63 -12.70
N LYS A 133 15.62 5.06 -12.88
CA LYS A 133 16.88 5.79 -12.62
C LYS A 133 16.99 7.10 -13.40
N LYS A 134 16.35 7.20 -14.58
CA LYS A 134 16.39 8.40 -15.43
C LYS A 134 15.55 9.57 -14.92
N ASN A 135 14.55 9.30 -14.07
CA ASN A 135 13.58 10.30 -13.64
C ASN A 135 13.37 10.37 -12.12
N ILE A 136 14.24 9.74 -11.33
CA ILE A 136 14.12 9.73 -9.86
C ILE A 136 14.62 11.04 -9.22
N ASN A 137 15.45 11.82 -9.91
CA ASN A 137 16.05 13.06 -9.41
C ASN A 137 15.22 14.29 -9.82
N PHE A 138 13.97 14.39 -9.40
CA PHE A 138 13.08 15.51 -9.71
C PHE A 138 12.58 16.24 -8.45
#